data_607af7ece2428558662ff16b5969c7e4
#
_entry.id   607af7ece2428558662ff16b5969c7e4
#
_cell.length_a   1.000
_cell.length_b   1.000
_cell.length_c   1.000
_cell.angle_alpha   90.00
_cell.angle_beta   90.00
_cell.angle_gamma   90.00
#
_symmetry.space_group_name_H-M   'P 1'
#
loop_
_entity.id
_entity.type
_entity.pdbx_description
1 polymer ?
#
loop_
_entity_poly.entity_id
_entity_poly.type
_entity_poly.pdbx_seq_one_letter_code
_entity_poly.pdbx_strand_id
1 'polypeptide(L)'
;MIFADLFFLYFFMALCFIAYFICRKTVYRNWVLIVFSMIFYAWGEPVWVFLLIGSVTVNYVGGLLIDKFRDTKKATAVTACTLVFDIGLLVFFKYTGFLVENFNAISPVDLPVPHIEMPIGISFFTFQIISYFLDCYWGKIKVQRSWYKLLMYISMFPQLVAGPIVRYAVIENEIDNRVITSADVSEGITRICMGLGKKVILANNLSTIVDTFFKTGDLASLSVVGTWYTVIVYAMQVYFDFSGYSDIAIGLGRIFGFHFDENFRYPFVSKNITEFWQRWHISLGTFFRDYLLYVPIFGKRRKYLNLFLVWFCTGFWHGANWNYIIWGLYFGLFILIERTIGNKNMRKMPKAVAHIYNTIVVVVGFGIFYFTDLGKLGTFLGNLVGLNGNSFTDKISMQNMTANAWLFIVSVVLCMPVIPALKKKLESKNLYLATSVGQTVLNVAVFALSSILLVNATNNPFIYWQF
;
A
#
# COMPACT_ATOMS: atom_id res chain seq x y z
N MET A 1 0.87 15.60 -7.71
CA MET A 1 2.30 15.25 -7.90
C MET A 1 2.52 13.82 -7.52
N ILE A 2 3.32 13.03 -8.26
CA ILE A 2 3.64 11.61 -7.98
C ILE A 2 5.15 11.45 -7.82
N PHE A 3 5.61 10.44 -7.06
CA PHE A 3 7.06 10.22 -6.86
C PHE A 3 7.80 9.83 -8.15
N ALA A 4 7.13 9.11 -9.06
CA ALA A 4 7.66 8.77 -10.36
C ALA A 4 7.31 9.84 -11.42
N ASP A 5 7.64 11.09 -11.14
CA ASP A 5 7.46 12.25 -12.03
C ASP A 5 8.79 13.00 -12.08
N LEU A 6 9.21 13.44 -13.28
CA LEU A 6 10.45 14.19 -13.46
C LEU A 6 10.47 15.49 -12.68
N PHE A 7 9.34 16.21 -12.60
CA PHE A 7 9.24 17.43 -11.80
C PHE A 7 9.47 17.14 -10.31
N PHE A 8 8.89 16.02 -9.79
CA PHE A 8 9.13 15.60 -8.42
C PHE A 8 10.62 15.27 -8.19
N LEU A 9 11.22 14.46 -9.06
CA LEU A 9 12.59 13.96 -8.87
C LEU A 9 13.65 15.05 -8.97
N TYR A 10 13.55 15.91 -9.98
CA TYR A 10 14.62 16.86 -10.30
C TYR A 10 14.42 18.24 -9.70
N PHE A 11 13.18 18.63 -9.41
CA PHE A 11 12.87 19.95 -8.89
C PHE A 11 12.38 19.91 -7.45
N PHE A 12 11.25 19.29 -7.20
CA PHE A 12 10.62 19.31 -5.87
C PHE A 12 11.50 18.65 -4.81
N MET A 13 11.96 17.44 -5.07
CA MET A 13 12.79 16.68 -4.12
C MET A 13 14.16 17.37 -3.91
N ALA A 14 14.78 17.88 -4.95
CA ALA A 14 16.05 18.61 -4.85
C ALA A 14 15.91 19.87 -4.00
N LEU A 15 14.87 20.69 -4.24
CA LEU A 15 14.59 21.88 -3.44
C LEU A 15 14.27 21.53 -1.99
N CYS A 16 13.50 20.47 -1.76
CA CYS A 16 13.19 20.00 -0.42
C CYS A 16 14.45 19.58 0.35
N PHE A 17 15.36 18.84 -0.28
CA PHE A 17 16.62 18.45 0.34
C PHE A 17 17.52 19.66 0.63
N ILE A 18 17.67 20.58 -0.31
CA ILE A 18 18.44 21.80 -0.09
C ILE A 18 17.86 22.56 1.11
N ALA A 19 16.57 22.85 1.10
CA ALA A 19 15.92 23.58 2.21
C ALA A 19 16.09 22.83 3.54
N TYR A 20 15.91 21.50 3.55
CA TYR A 20 15.98 20.68 4.76
C TYR A 20 17.39 20.64 5.39
N PHE A 21 18.44 20.63 4.58
CA PHE A 21 19.82 20.55 5.05
C PHE A 21 20.51 21.89 5.31
N ILE A 22 19.89 23.04 4.94
CA ILE A 22 20.41 24.39 5.25
C ILE A 22 20.59 24.57 6.76
N CYS A 23 19.66 24.07 7.58
CA CYS A 23 19.70 24.27 9.03
C CYS A 23 19.56 22.92 9.76
N ARG A 24 20.41 22.73 10.78
CA ARG A 24 20.40 21.48 11.59
C ARG A 24 19.36 21.48 12.71
N LYS A 25 18.70 22.64 13.00
CA LYS A 25 17.69 22.72 14.07
C LYS A 25 16.46 21.90 13.72
N THR A 26 16.05 20.98 14.59
CA THR A 26 14.92 20.07 14.38
C THR A 26 13.61 20.83 14.13
N VAL A 27 13.38 21.93 14.85
CA VAL A 27 12.17 22.77 14.64
C VAL A 27 12.11 23.32 13.21
N TYR A 28 13.23 23.85 12.70
CA TYR A 28 13.30 24.32 11.31
C TYR A 28 13.01 23.19 10.31
N ARG A 29 13.64 22.04 10.49
CA ARG A 29 13.43 20.87 9.64
C ARG A 29 11.98 20.38 9.65
N ASN A 30 11.32 20.44 10.81
CA ASN A 30 9.90 20.10 10.92
C ASN A 30 9.04 21.07 10.09
N TRP A 31 9.32 22.37 10.13
CA TRP A 31 8.59 23.35 9.32
C TRP A 31 8.86 23.19 7.82
N VAL A 32 10.09 22.88 7.41
CA VAL A 32 10.39 22.57 6.01
C VAL A 32 9.54 21.38 5.55
N LEU A 33 9.48 20.30 6.33
CA LEU A 33 8.65 19.13 5.98
C LEU A 33 7.17 19.49 5.89
N ILE A 34 6.63 20.30 6.81
CA ILE A 34 5.24 20.76 6.75
C ILE A 34 4.98 21.54 5.46
N VAL A 35 5.79 22.54 5.17
CA VAL A 35 5.61 23.40 3.99
C VAL A 35 5.66 22.58 2.70
N PHE A 36 6.70 21.76 2.54
CA PHE A 36 6.80 20.90 1.36
C PHE A 36 5.69 19.86 1.28
N SER A 37 5.24 19.30 2.40
CA SER A 37 4.10 18.38 2.42
C SER A 37 2.79 19.06 2.03
N MET A 38 2.56 20.28 2.50
CA MET A 38 1.37 21.07 2.10
C MET A 38 1.41 21.41 0.61
N ILE A 39 2.58 21.82 0.08
CA ILE A 39 2.75 22.08 -1.36
C ILE A 39 2.51 20.79 -2.15
N PHE A 40 3.10 19.66 -1.74
CA PHE A 40 2.94 18.38 -2.41
C PHE A 40 1.47 17.94 -2.49
N TYR A 41 0.74 18.08 -1.38
CA TYR A 41 -0.67 17.70 -1.30
C TYR A 41 -1.56 18.67 -2.07
N ALA A 42 -1.40 19.96 -1.87
CA ALA A 42 -2.18 21.00 -2.53
C ALA A 42 -1.96 21.05 -4.06
N TRP A 43 -0.83 20.51 -4.56
CA TRP A 43 -0.58 20.40 -6.01
C TRP A 43 -1.63 19.55 -6.74
N GLY A 44 -2.13 18.51 -6.11
CA GLY A 44 -3.19 17.67 -6.66
C GLY A 44 -4.56 17.97 -6.05
N GLU A 45 -4.58 18.49 -4.83
CA GLU A 45 -5.77 18.61 -3.98
C GLU A 45 -5.85 19.99 -3.29
N PRO A 46 -6.00 21.08 -4.04
CA PRO A 46 -5.90 22.43 -3.47
C PRO A 46 -6.99 22.75 -2.44
N VAL A 47 -8.17 22.15 -2.57
CA VAL A 47 -9.28 22.34 -1.63
C VAL A 47 -9.18 21.38 -0.44
N TRP A 48 -8.81 20.12 -0.69
CA TRP A 48 -8.81 19.09 0.33
C TRP A 48 -7.65 19.21 1.34
N VAL A 49 -6.66 20.06 1.09
CA VAL A 49 -5.63 20.42 2.08
C VAL A 49 -6.25 21.00 3.34
N PHE A 50 -7.35 21.76 3.22
CA PHE A 50 -8.06 22.31 4.38
C PHE A 50 -8.80 21.22 5.17
N LEU A 51 -9.32 20.19 4.49
CA LEU A 51 -9.90 19.04 5.16
C LEU A 51 -8.85 18.27 5.98
N LEU A 52 -7.67 18.05 5.42
CA LEU A 52 -6.55 17.42 6.12
C LEU A 52 -6.18 18.20 7.38
N ILE A 53 -5.99 19.52 7.28
CA ILE A 53 -5.67 20.38 8.41
C ILE A 53 -6.80 20.37 9.45
N GLY A 54 -8.06 20.40 9.01
CA GLY A 54 -9.24 20.33 9.87
C GLY A 54 -9.28 19.00 10.63
N SER A 55 -9.10 17.86 9.95
CA SER A 55 -9.06 16.53 10.58
C SER A 55 -7.94 16.45 11.63
N VAL A 56 -6.74 16.92 11.29
CA VAL A 56 -5.62 16.97 12.26
C VAL A 56 -5.97 17.82 13.47
N THR A 57 -6.64 18.96 13.26
CA THR A 57 -7.02 19.87 14.35
C THR A 57 -8.06 19.26 15.28
N VAL A 58 -9.09 18.62 14.74
CA VAL A 58 -10.10 17.90 15.53
C VAL A 58 -9.44 16.82 16.38
N ASN A 59 -8.55 16.03 15.80
CA ASN A 59 -7.85 14.96 16.50
C ASN A 59 -6.82 15.48 17.52
N TYR A 60 -6.18 16.60 17.25
CA TYR A 60 -5.33 17.28 18.22
C TYR A 60 -6.13 17.71 19.46
N VAL A 61 -7.26 18.39 19.28
CA VAL A 61 -8.15 18.79 20.38
C VAL A 61 -8.70 17.58 21.11
N GLY A 62 -9.17 16.56 20.36
CA GLY A 62 -9.62 15.29 20.92
C GLY A 62 -8.57 14.62 21.80
N GLY A 63 -7.31 14.57 21.34
CA GLY A 63 -6.20 14.04 22.12
C GLY A 63 -5.95 14.79 23.43
N LEU A 64 -5.97 16.14 23.40
CA LEU A 64 -5.86 16.95 24.62
C LEU A 64 -7.03 16.70 25.58
N LEU A 65 -8.24 16.53 25.06
CA LEU A 65 -9.42 16.22 25.90
C LEU A 65 -9.32 14.81 26.51
N ILE A 66 -8.80 13.81 25.78
CA ILE A 66 -8.53 12.48 26.36
C ILE A 66 -7.53 12.60 27.51
N ASP A 67 -6.45 13.34 27.33
CA ASP A 67 -5.43 13.54 28.37
C ASP A 67 -6.02 14.23 29.61
N LYS A 68 -6.85 15.25 29.40
CA LYS A 68 -7.55 16.00 30.48
C LYS A 68 -8.57 15.13 31.23
N PHE A 69 -9.29 14.25 30.55
CA PHE A 69 -10.35 13.44 31.13
C PHE A 69 -9.96 11.97 31.29
N ARG A 70 -8.67 11.66 31.32
CA ARG A 70 -8.13 10.30 31.43
C ARG A 70 -8.83 9.54 32.58
N ASP A 71 -9.06 8.25 32.33
CA ASP A 71 -9.72 7.31 33.26
C ASP A 71 -11.18 7.65 33.63
N THR A 72 -11.81 8.53 32.88
CA THR A 72 -13.24 8.86 33.07
C THR A 72 -14.09 8.44 31.88
N LYS A 73 -15.42 8.29 32.09
CA LYS A 73 -16.39 8.08 30.99
C LYS A 73 -16.37 9.20 29.94
N LYS A 74 -15.91 10.41 30.30
CA LYS A 74 -15.77 11.52 29.36
C LYS A 74 -14.67 11.23 28.33
N ALA A 75 -13.55 10.62 28.72
CA ALA A 75 -12.51 10.20 27.77
C ALA A 75 -13.04 9.20 26.74
N THR A 76 -13.86 8.23 27.19
CA THR A 76 -14.51 7.27 26.28
C THR A 76 -15.49 7.96 25.33
N ALA A 77 -16.28 8.93 25.81
CA ALA A 77 -17.21 9.69 24.98
C ALA A 77 -16.45 10.54 23.93
N VAL A 78 -15.38 11.24 24.32
CA VAL A 78 -14.52 11.98 23.40
C VAL A 78 -13.93 11.04 22.33
N THR A 79 -13.44 9.85 22.74
CA THR A 79 -12.91 8.86 21.83
C THR A 79 -13.96 8.41 20.82
N ALA A 80 -15.17 8.08 21.28
CA ALA A 80 -16.26 7.67 20.39
C ALA A 80 -16.65 8.77 19.40
N CYS A 81 -16.81 10.01 19.87
CA CYS A 81 -17.18 11.15 19.01
C CYS A 81 -16.10 11.42 17.93
N THR A 82 -14.83 11.38 18.30
CA THR A 82 -13.72 11.62 17.35
C THR A 82 -13.63 10.48 16.33
N LEU A 83 -13.76 9.23 16.76
CA LEU A 83 -13.78 8.09 15.82
C LEU A 83 -14.98 8.14 14.88
N VAL A 84 -16.16 8.53 15.37
CA VAL A 84 -17.36 8.72 14.52
C VAL A 84 -17.12 9.83 13.51
N PHE A 85 -16.44 10.92 13.88
CA PHE A 85 -16.07 11.98 12.96
C PHE A 85 -15.11 11.45 11.87
N ASP A 86 -14.00 10.80 12.24
CA ASP A 86 -13.00 10.33 11.28
C ASP A 86 -13.54 9.24 10.34
N ILE A 87 -14.27 8.25 10.90
CA ILE A 87 -14.91 7.20 10.11
C ILE A 87 -16.05 7.78 9.29
N GLY A 88 -16.80 8.72 9.83
CA GLY A 88 -17.89 9.41 9.14
C GLY A 88 -17.42 10.18 7.91
N LEU A 89 -16.29 10.89 8.02
CA LEU A 89 -15.65 11.54 6.86
C LEU A 89 -15.25 10.52 5.79
N LEU A 90 -14.60 9.43 6.20
CA LEU A 90 -14.21 8.38 5.27
C LEU A 90 -15.43 7.74 4.58
N VAL A 91 -16.50 7.46 5.34
CA VAL A 91 -17.75 6.91 4.80
C VAL A 91 -18.40 7.90 3.85
N PHE A 92 -18.47 9.16 4.21
CA PHE A 92 -19.06 10.21 3.37
C PHE A 92 -18.36 10.32 2.02
N PHE A 93 -17.04 10.45 1.99
CA PHE A 93 -16.33 10.64 0.73
C PHE A 93 -16.22 9.36 -0.12
N LYS A 94 -16.03 8.21 0.52
CA LYS A 94 -15.71 6.98 -0.21
C LYS A 94 -16.92 6.10 -0.49
N TYR A 95 -17.92 6.09 0.37
CA TYR A 95 -18.96 5.05 0.32
C TYR A 95 -20.37 5.58 0.05
N THR A 96 -20.62 6.89 0.07
CA THR A 96 -22.00 7.43 -0.11
C THR A 96 -22.61 7.01 -1.45
N GLY A 97 -21.87 7.11 -2.56
CA GLY A 97 -22.35 6.65 -3.87
C GLY A 97 -22.75 5.17 -3.85
N PHE A 98 -21.82 4.31 -3.39
CA PHE A 98 -22.05 2.87 -3.28
C PHE A 98 -23.24 2.52 -2.39
N LEU A 99 -23.41 3.20 -1.27
CA LEU A 99 -24.55 2.96 -0.38
C LEU A 99 -25.88 3.35 -1.02
N VAL A 100 -25.91 4.50 -1.74
CA VAL A 100 -27.10 4.94 -2.47
C VAL A 100 -27.42 4.00 -3.64
N GLU A 101 -26.44 3.58 -4.43
CA GLU A 101 -26.64 2.59 -5.51
C GLU A 101 -27.22 1.28 -5.00
N ASN A 102 -26.67 0.74 -3.88
CA ASN A 102 -27.20 -0.49 -3.29
C ASN A 102 -28.59 -0.29 -2.66
N PHE A 103 -28.87 0.91 -2.10
CA PHE A 103 -30.21 1.23 -1.62
C PHE A 103 -31.22 1.25 -2.77
N ASN A 104 -30.89 1.91 -3.90
CA ASN A 104 -31.75 1.97 -5.07
C ASN A 104 -32.01 0.57 -5.67
N ALA A 105 -31.03 -0.34 -5.59
CA ALA A 105 -31.17 -1.70 -6.09
C ALA A 105 -32.22 -2.55 -5.34
N ILE A 106 -32.54 -2.19 -4.08
CA ILE A 106 -33.49 -2.94 -3.23
C ILE A 106 -34.73 -2.13 -2.83
N SER A 107 -34.72 -0.82 -3.06
CA SER A 107 -35.80 0.12 -2.69
C SER A 107 -36.66 0.44 -3.90
N PRO A 108 -37.98 0.63 -3.72
CA PRO A 108 -38.83 1.20 -4.77
C PRO A 108 -38.60 2.70 -4.98
N VAL A 109 -37.84 3.36 -4.12
CA VAL A 109 -37.48 4.78 -4.20
C VAL A 109 -36.11 4.90 -4.84
N ASP A 110 -36.03 5.62 -5.95
CA ASP A 110 -34.75 5.89 -6.65
C ASP A 110 -34.21 7.25 -6.19
N LEU A 111 -33.11 7.21 -5.42
CA LEU A 111 -32.41 8.39 -4.93
C LEU A 111 -31.33 8.80 -5.93
N PRO A 112 -31.09 10.11 -6.18
CA PRO A 112 -30.00 10.54 -7.01
C PRO A 112 -28.65 10.10 -6.40
N VAL A 113 -27.83 9.37 -7.17
CA VAL A 113 -26.50 8.94 -6.75
C VAL A 113 -25.56 10.16 -6.74
N PRO A 114 -25.04 10.59 -5.58
CA PRO A 114 -24.19 11.75 -5.50
C PRO A 114 -22.81 11.45 -6.09
N HIS A 115 -22.31 12.34 -6.94
CA HIS A 115 -20.94 12.29 -7.41
C HIS A 115 -20.03 13.08 -6.45
N ILE A 116 -19.41 12.38 -5.50
CA ILE A 116 -18.53 12.99 -4.50
C ILE A 116 -17.08 12.68 -4.87
N GLU A 117 -16.28 13.71 -5.12
CA GLU A 117 -14.86 13.56 -5.35
C GLU A 117 -14.16 13.15 -4.06
N MET A 118 -13.45 12.02 -4.11
CA MET A 118 -12.74 11.48 -2.95
C MET A 118 -11.36 12.15 -2.81
N PRO A 119 -11.06 12.81 -1.67
CA PRO A 119 -9.75 13.39 -1.43
C PRO A 119 -8.64 12.32 -1.48
N ILE A 120 -7.60 12.56 -2.26
CA ILE A 120 -6.47 11.63 -2.38
C ILE A 120 -5.83 11.40 -1.00
N GLY A 121 -5.59 10.13 -0.67
CA GLY A 121 -4.94 9.75 0.60
C GLY A 121 -5.84 9.78 1.83
N ILE A 122 -7.16 10.11 1.71
CA ILE A 122 -8.06 10.14 2.87
C ILE A 122 -8.06 8.82 3.64
N SER A 123 -8.01 7.69 2.96
CA SER A 123 -7.94 6.36 3.60
C SER A 123 -6.67 6.15 4.41
N PHE A 124 -5.53 6.68 3.95
CA PHE A 124 -4.23 6.54 4.61
C PHE A 124 -4.11 7.45 5.84
N PHE A 125 -4.37 8.76 5.68
CA PHE A 125 -4.25 9.66 6.80
C PHE A 125 -5.32 9.41 7.88
N THR A 126 -6.51 8.94 7.51
CA THR A 126 -7.53 8.52 8.48
C THR A 126 -7.03 7.37 9.35
N PHE A 127 -6.38 6.36 8.77
CA PHE A 127 -5.82 5.26 9.56
C PHE A 127 -4.66 5.70 10.45
N GLN A 128 -3.81 6.61 9.97
CA GLN A 128 -2.76 7.18 10.81
C GLN A 128 -3.34 7.94 12.00
N ILE A 129 -4.35 8.79 11.76
CA ILE A 129 -5.06 9.55 12.78
C ILE A 129 -5.72 8.61 13.79
N ILE A 130 -6.50 7.63 13.33
CA ILE A 130 -7.18 6.65 14.19
C ILE A 130 -6.16 5.89 15.04
N SER A 131 -5.03 5.46 14.46
CA SER A 131 -3.99 4.76 15.21
C SER A 131 -3.40 5.62 16.33
N TYR A 132 -3.04 6.88 16.02
CA TYR A 132 -2.56 7.84 16.99
C TYR A 132 -3.57 8.04 18.12
N PHE A 133 -4.82 8.27 17.78
CA PHE A 133 -5.88 8.58 18.71
C PHE A 133 -6.18 7.42 19.67
N LEU A 134 -6.29 6.20 19.14
CA LEU A 134 -6.49 5.00 19.93
C LEU A 134 -5.29 4.67 20.81
N ASP A 135 -4.08 4.86 20.33
CA ASP A 135 -2.86 4.64 21.13
C ASP A 135 -2.74 5.66 22.27
N CYS A 136 -3.18 6.92 22.07
CA CYS A 136 -3.35 7.92 23.13
C CYS A 136 -4.39 7.49 24.17
N TYR A 137 -5.56 7.03 23.72
CA TYR A 137 -6.65 6.57 24.60
C TYR A 137 -6.23 5.36 25.44
N TRP A 138 -5.53 4.40 24.85
CA TRP A 138 -5.01 3.22 25.57
C TRP A 138 -3.76 3.51 26.40
N GLY A 139 -3.22 4.73 26.38
CA GLY A 139 -2.03 5.11 27.14
C GLY A 139 -0.73 4.50 26.61
N LYS A 140 -0.72 4.00 25.38
CA LYS A 140 0.50 3.44 24.74
C LYS A 140 1.51 4.51 24.36
N ILE A 141 1.03 5.70 24.01
CA ILE A 141 1.82 6.88 23.66
C ILE A 141 1.34 8.10 24.47
N LYS A 142 2.21 9.10 24.57
CA LYS A 142 1.84 10.39 25.15
C LYS A 142 1.10 11.24 24.11
N VAL A 143 0.11 12.01 24.58
CA VAL A 143 -0.59 12.94 23.71
C VAL A 143 0.38 14.03 23.23
N GLN A 144 0.43 14.26 21.92
CA GLN A 144 1.24 15.32 21.34
C GLN A 144 0.64 16.69 21.66
N ARG A 145 1.33 17.48 22.46
CA ARG A 145 0.88 18.82 22.90
C ARG A 145 1.20 19.94 21.92
N SER A 146 1.88 19.64 20.82
CA SER A 146 2.24 20.62 19.80
C SER A 146 1.49 20.30 18.50
N TRP A 147 0.55 21.18 18.14
CA TRP A 147 -0.28 21.01 16.95
C TRP A 147 0.54 20.85 15.66
N TYR A 148 1.59 21.67 15.47
CA TYR A 148 2.40 21.60 14.25
C TYR A 148 3.18 20.28 14.13
N LYS A 149 3.55 19.63 15.25
CA LYS A 149 4.21 18.31 15.22
C LYS A 149 3.25 17.22 14.81
N LEU A 150 2.00 17.27 15.28
CA LEU A 150 0.96 16.35 14.86
C LEU A 150 0.62 16.57 13.38
N LEU A 151 0.50 17.83 12.94
CA LEU A 151 0.31 18.18 11.54
C LEU A 151 1.44 17.62 10.68
N MET A 152 2.71 17.83 11.06
CA MET A 152 3.87 17.28 10.37
C MET A 152 3.77 15.77 10.24
N TYR A 153 3.48 15.07 11.33
CA TYR A 153 3.36 13.61 11.31
C TYR A 153 2.31 13.13 10.31
N ILE A 154 1.11 13.67 10.37
CA ILE A 154 0.01 13.21 9.50
C ILE A 154 0.23 13.63 8.05
N SER A 155 0.71 14.84 7.82
CA SER A 155 0.81 15.40 6.47
C SER A 155 2.08 15.04 5.71
N MET A 156 3.06 14.41 6.35
CA MET A 156 4.39 14.16 5.77
C MET A 156 4.29 13.44 4.43
N PHE A 157 4.68 14.13 3.35
CA PHE A 157 4.45 13.69 1.97
C PHE A 157 5.00 12.30 1.61
N PRO A 158 6.11 11.78 2.19
CA PRO A 158 6.55 10.43 1.89
C PRO A 158 5.53 9.35 2.21
N GLN A 159 4.71 9.54 3.24
CA GLN A 159 3.75 8.54 3.70
C GLN A 159 2.28 8.87 3.37
N LEU A 160 1.96 10.15 3.08
CA LEU A 160 0.59 10.67 3.08
C LEU A 160 -0.33 10.00 2.06
N VAL A 161 0.12 9.75 0.84
CA VAL A 161 -0.75 9.32 -0.27
C VAL A 161 -0.87 7.81 -0.36
N ALA A 162 0.25 7.07 -0.36
CA ALA A 162 0.29 5.60 -0.46
C ALA A 162 1.58 5.00 0.11
N GLY A 163 2.22 5.68 1.04
CA GLY A 163 3.36 5.14 1.79
C GLY A 163 2.93 4.03 2.75
N PRO A 164 3.86 3.48 3.54
CA PRO A 164 3.50 2.67 4.68
C PRO A 164 2.58 3.45 5.62
N ILE A 165 1.59 2.78 6.24
CA ILE A 165 0.80 3.39 7.32
C ILE A 165 1.70 3.46 8.55
N VAL A 166 2.43 4.57 8.67
CA VAL A 166 3.37 4.79 9.77
C VAL A 166 2.60 5.18 11.03
N ARG A 167 2.79 4.42 12.11
CA ARG A 167 2.16 4.75 13.40
C ARG A 167 2.99 5.79 14.14
N TYR A 168 2.33 6.66 14.91
CA TYR A 168 3.00 7.70 15.68
C TYR A 168 4.07 7.14 16.62
N ALA A 169 3.77 6.03 17.29
CA ALA A 169 4.70 5.34 18.21
C ALA A 169 6.05 4.96 17.56
N VAL A 170 6.09 4.74 16.24
CA VAL A 170 7.32 4.37 15.52
C VAL A 170 8.26 5.55 15.40
N ILE A 171 7.72 6.76 15.20
CA ILE A 171 8.52 7.97 14.92
C ILE A 171 8.46 9.03 16.04
N GLU A 172 7.74 8.76 17.14
CA GLU A 172 7.53 9.71 18.25
C GLU A 172 8.83 10.38 18.71
N ASN A 173 9.86 9.58 18.96
CA ASN A 173 11.17 10.10 19.40
C ASN A 173 11.90 10.86 18.29
N GLU A 174 11.75 10.44 17.03
CA GLU A 174 12.44 11.05 15.88
C GLU A 174 11.87 12.42 15.50
N ILE A 175 10.65 12.73 15.93
CA ILE A 175 10.05 14.05 15.72
C ILE A 175 10.92 15.15 16.38
N ASP A 176 11.49 14.87 17.51
CA ASP A 176 12.29 15.84 18.29
C ASP A 176 13.79 15.54 18.28
N ASN A 177 14.20 14.27 18.25
CA ASN A 177 15.57 13.82 18.52
C ASN A 177 16.20 13.06 17.35
N ARG A 178 15.76 13.30 16.11
CA ARG A 178 16.30 12.56 14.96
C ARG A 178 17.76 12.92 14.66
N VAL A 179 18.52 11.89 14.40
CA VAL A 179 19.91 11.96 13.95
C VAL A 179 19.98 11.40 12.53
N ILE A 180 20.69 12.10 11.66
CA ILE A 180 20.87 11.67 10.26
C ILE A 180 22.35 11.35 10.07
N THR A 181 22.63 10.10 9.74
CA THR A 181 23.98 9.62 9.42
C THR A 181 24.20 9.59 7.91
N SER A 182 25.47 9.55 7.49
CA SER A 182 25.81 9.32 6.07
C SER A 182 25.32 7.96 5.56
N ALA A 183 25.24 6.97 6.45
CA ALA A 183 24.68 5.66 6.14
C ALA A 183 23.18 5.74 5.84
N ASP A 184 22.41 6.53 6.60
CA ASP A 184 20.98 6.74 6.36
C ASP A 184 20.73 7.41 5.01
N VAL A 185 21.54 8.41 4.66
CA VAL A 185 21.44 9.08 3.35
C VAL A 185 21.76 8.12 2.21
N SER A 186 22.85 7.34 2.32
CA SER A 186 23.26 6.37 1.30
C SER A 186 22.22 5.27 1.10
N GLU A 187 21.68 4.72 2.20
CA GLU A 187 20.64 3.69 2.16
C GLU A 187 19.32 4.27 1.63
N GLY A 188 19.00 5.50 2.02
CA GLY A 188 17.82 6.22 1.52
C GLY A 188 17.86 6.43 0.01
N ILE A 189 19.01 6.89 -0.53
CA ILE A 189 19.20 7.03 -1.99
C ILE A 189 19.06 5.68 -2.69
N THR A 190 19.71 4.64 -2.17
CA THR A 190 19.60 3.28 -2.72
C THR A 190 18.15 2.81 -2.77
N ARG A 191 17.39 3.07 -1.70
CA ARG A 191 15.97 2.70 -1.60
C ARG A 191 15.12 3.45 -2.63
N ILE A 192 15.36 4.75 -2.82
CA ILE A 192 14.67 5.57 -3.83
C ILE A 192 14.95 5.03 -5.24
N CYS A 193 16.21 4.75 -5.56
CA CYS A 193 16.58 4.20 -6.87
C CYS A 193 15.93 2.84 -7.13
N MET A 194 15.96 1.93 -6.14
CA MET A 194 15.30 0.63 -6.25
C MET A 194 13.78 0.77 -6.43
N GLY A 195 13.16 1.68 -5.68
CA GLY A 195 11.73 1.96 -5.80
C GLY A 195 11.35 2.50 -7.19
N LEU A 196 12.14 3.43 -7.73
CA LEU A 196 11.97 3.92 -9.09
C LEU A 196 12.12 2.80 -10.13
N GLY A 197 13.13 1.94 -10.00
CA GLY A 197 13.31 0.81 -10.89
C GLY A 197 12.12 -0.14 -10.88
N LYS A 198 11.59 -0.46 -9.70
CA LYS A 198 10.38 -1.28 -9.57
C LYS A 198 9.17 -0.62 -10.25
N LYS A 199 8.95 0.67 -10.02
CA LYS A 199 7.80 1.41 -10.56
C LYS A 199 7.93 1.64 -12.07
N VAL A 200 9.04 2.21 -12.52
CA VAL A 200 9.17 2.70 -13.89
C VAL A 200 9.61 1.60 -14.85
N ILE A 201 10.61 0.79 -14.46
CA ILE A 201 11.17 -0.23 -15.35
C ILE A 201 10.31 -1.49 -15.37
N LEU A 202 9.74 -1.90 -14.21
CA LEU A 202 8.97 -3.14 -14.14
C LEU A 202 7.46 -2.88 -14.20
N ALA A 203 6.88 -2.19 -13.24
CA ALA A 203 5.43 -2.08 -13.12
C ALA A 203 4.78 -1.42 -14.34
N ASN A 204 5.35 -0.32 -14.86
CA ASN A 204 4.80 0.38 -16.03
C ASN A 204 4.84 -0.50 -17.29
N ASN A 205 5.91 -1.27 -17.50
CA ASN A 205 5.98 -2.19 -18.65
C ASN A 205 5.06 -3.41 -18.49
N LEU A 206 4.91 -3.93 -17.25
CA LEU A 206 3.95 -5.01 -16.99
C LEU A 206 2.52 -4.53 -17.17
N SER A 207 2.20 -3.25 -16.85
CA SER A 207 0.86 -2.68 -17.05
C SER A 207 0.44 -2.68 -18.52
N THR A 208 1.37 -2.46 -19.44
CA THR A 208 1.09 -2.51 -20.89
C THR A 208 0.56 -3.88 -21.33
N ILE A 209 1.13 -4.96 -20.77
CA ILE A 209 0.67 -6.32 -21.04
C ILE A 209 -0.74 -6.53 -20.48
N VAL A 210 -0.98 -6.11 -19.22
CA VAL A 210 -2.29 -6.25 -18.59
C VAL A 210 -3.36 -5.43 -19.33
N ASP A 211 -3.05 -4.20 -19.71
CA ASP A 211 -3.97 -3.35 -20.46
C ASP A 211 -4.33 -3.96 -21.81
N THR A 212 -3.38 -4.60 -22.49
CA THR A 212 -3.61 -5.28 -23.77
C THR A 212 -4.70 -6.36 -23.68
N PHE A 213 -4.69 -7.16 -22.62
CA PHE A 213 -5.59 -8.31 -22.51
C PHE A 213 -6.83 -8.05 -21.65
N PHE A 214 -6.70 -7.33 -20.53
CA PHE A 214 -7.80 -7.17 -19.58
C PHE A 214 -8.56 -5.86 -19.75
N LYS A 215 -7.94 -4.82 -20.33
CA LYS A 215 -8.57 -3.51 -20.48
C LYS A 215 -9.09 -3.28 -21.91
N THR A 216 -8.25 -3.52 -22.92
CA THR A 216 -8.58 -3.25 -24.33
C THR A 216 -8.91 -4.51 -25.10
N GLY A 217 -8.49 -5.69 -24.65
CA GLY A 217 -8.77 -6.97 -25.28
C GLY A 217 -10.18 -7.48 -25.00
N ASP A 218 -10.62 -8.44 -25.82
CA ASP A 218 -11.87 -9.18 -25.58
C ASP A 218 -11.64 -10.30 -24.57
N LEU A 219 -12.07 -10.08 -23.34
CA LEU A 219 -11.93 -11.06 -22.25
C LEU A 219 -12.66 -12.37 -22.57
N ALA A 220 -13.78 -12.33 -23.29
CA ALA A 220 -14.57 -13.53 -23.57
C ALA A 220 -13.84 -14.51 -24.50
N SER A 221 -13.00 -14.01 -25.42
CA SER A 221 -12.23 -14.82 -26.36
C SER A 221 -10.84 -15.22 -25.85
N LEU A 222 -10.41 -14.68 -24.69
CA LEU A 222 -9.08 -14.93 -24.15
C LEU A 222 -8.91 -16.40 -23.72
N SER A 223 -7.82 -17.04 -24.17
CA SER A 223 -7.54 -18.45 -23.87
C SER A 223 -7.23 -18.69 -22.38
N VAL A 224 -7.30 -19.95 -21.95
CA VAL A 224 -6.93 -20.36 -20.59
C VAL A 224 -5.51 -19.89 -20.25
N VAL A 225 -4.53 -20.18 -21.11
CA VAL A 225 -3.12 -19.79 -20.90
C VAL A 225 -2.97 -18.29 -20.91
N GLY A 226 -3.65 -17.57 -21.82
CA GLY A 226 -3.63 -16.11 -21.87
C GLY A 226 -4.18 -15.47 -20.59
N THR A 227 -5.26 -16.04 -20.05
CA THR A 227 -5.87 -15.57 -18.80
C THR A 227 -4.92 -15.74 -17.59
N TRP A 228 -4.31 -16.93 -17.44
CA TRP A 228 -3.34 -17.19 -16.39
C TRP A 228 -2.09 -16.30 -16.52
N TYR A 229 -1.56 -16.17 -17.75
CA TYR A 229 -0.43 -15.30 -18.02
C TYR A 229 -0.72 -13.87 -17.57
N THR A 230 -1.84 -13.30 -18.01
CA THR A 230 -2.19 -11.91 -17.75
C THR A 230 -2.40 -11.65 -16.26
N VAL A 231 -3.08 -12.54 -15.54
CA VAL A 231 -3.31 -12.34 -14.10
C VAL A 231 -2.03 -12.53 -13.27
N ILE A 232 -1.10 -13.40 -13.69
CA ILE A 232 0.22 -13.50 -13.05
C ILE A 232 1.02 -12.21 -13.28
N VAL A 233 1.01 -11.68 -14.50
CA VAL A 233 1.64 -10.39 -14.83
C VAL A 233 1.03 -9.26 -14.01
N TYR A 234 -0.31 -9.23 -13.86
CA TYR A 234 -0.98 -8.25 -13.03
C TYR A 234 -0.56 -8.33 -11.54
N ALA A 235 -0.48 -9.54 -10.99
CA ALA A 235 -0.01 -9.72 -9.61
C ALA A 235 1.40 -9.17 -9.39
N MET A 236 2.32 -9.38 -10.36
CA MET A 236 3.67 -8.80 -10.34
C MET A 236 3.65 -7.28 -10.55
N GLN A 237 2.81 -6.77 -11.44
CA GLN A 237 2.62 -5.33 -11.66
C GLN A 237 2.22 -4.63 -10.36
N VAL A 238 1.16 -5.11 -9.67
CA VAL A 238 0.70 -4.53 -8.40
C VAL A 238 1.81 -4.57 -7.34
N TYR A 239 2.56 -5.67 -7.28
CA TYR A 239 3.66 -5.80 -6.34
C TYR A 239 4.76 -4.76 -6.61
N PHE A 240 5.23 -4.63 -7.83
CA PHE A 240 6.31 -3.69 -8.16
C PHE A 240 5.84 -2.24 -8.07
N ASP A 241 4.60 -1.94 -8.47
CA ASP A 241 4.02 -0.61 -8.36
C ASP A 241 3.97 -0.16 -6.89
N PHE A 242 3.36 -0.95 -6.04
CA PHE A 242 3.15 -0.58 -4.65
C PHE A 242 4.41 -0.73 -3.78
N SER A 243 5.18 -1.81 -3.95
CA SER A 243 6.45 -1.93 -3.23
C SER A 243 7.48 -0.89 -3.69
N GLY A 244 7.44 -0.48 -4.96
CA GLY A 244 8.28 0.61 -5.47
C GLY A 244 7.97 1.95 -4.81
N TYR A 245 6.68 2.29 -4.70
CA TYR A 245 6.24 3.49 -3.97
C TYR A 245 6.64 3.43 -2.49
N SER A 246 6.43 2.29 -1.83
CA SER A 246 6.83 2.09 -0.44
C SER A 246 8.34 2.23 -0.23
N ASP A 247 9.16 1.72 -1.18
CA ASP A 247 10.62 1.87 -1.12
C ASP A 247 11.06 3.32 -1.24
N ILE A 248 10.43 4.10 -2.13
CA ILE A 248 10.71 5.55 -2.26
C ILE A 248 10.32 6.26 -0.96
N ALA A 249 9.16 5.97 -0.40
CA ALA A 249 8.67 6.56 0.85
C ALA A 249 9.62 6.27 2.03
N ILE A 250 10.06 5.02 2.19
CA ILE A 250 11.02 4.60 3.23
C ILE A 250 12.37 5.27 3.00
N GLY A 251 12.83 5.35 1.75
CA GLY A 251 14.08 6.01 1.38
C GLY A 251 14.08 7.50 1.71
N LEU A 252 13.00 8.21 1.37
CA LEU A 252 12.80 9.62 1.73
C LEU A 252 12.75 9.79 3.25
N GLY A 253 12.00 8.93 3.95
CA GLY A 253 11.95 8.92 5.41
C GLY A 253 13.35 8.85 6.00
N ARG A 254 14.20 7.91 5.56
CA ARG A 254 15.58 7.76 6.04
C ARG A 254 16.43 9.00 5.81
N ILE A 255 16.36 9.63 4.65
CA ILE A 255 17.10 10.86 4.34
C ILE A 255 16.66 12.00 5.27
N PHE A 256 15.38 12.04 5.65
CA PHE A 256 14.86 13.00 6.62
C PHE A 256 15.09 12.61 8.09
N GLY A 257 15.67 11.44 8.34
CA GLY A 257 15.97 10.92 9.68
C GLY A 257 14.79 10.24 10.36
N PHE A 258 13.86 9.68 9.58
CA PHE A 258 12.75 8.85 10.04
C PHE A 258 12.90 7.41 9.57
N HIS A 259 12.71 6.45 10.46
CA HIS A 259 12.86 5.02 10.18
C HIS A 259 11.49 4.35 10.09
N PHE A 260 10.92 4.37 8.89
CA PHE A 260 9.64 3.70 8.63
C PHE A 260 9.81 2.19 8.55
N ASP A 261 8.82 1.46 9.04
CA ASP A 261 8.78 0.00 8.94
C ASP A 261 8.64 -0.49 7.49
N GLU A 262 9.18 -1.70 7.24
CA GLU A 262 9.03 -2.37 5.95
C GLU A 262 7.59 -2.71 5.64
N ASN A 263 7.12 -2.38 4.42
CA ASN A 263 5.77 -2.69 3.97
C ASN A 263 5.67 -3.98 3.14
N PHE A 264 6.80 -4.42 2.54
CA PHE A 264 6.89 -5.65 1.75
C PHE A 264 8.17 -6.42 2.04
N ARG A 265 8.05 -7.77 2.14
CA ARG A 265 9.19 -8.67 2.36
C ARG A 265 9.13 -9.88 1.45
N TYR A 266 9.27 -9.68 0.12
CA TYR A 266 9.24 -10.75 -0.89
C TYR A 266 8.02 -11.68 -0.72
N PRO A 267 6.79 -11.20 -0.89
CA PRO A 267 5.58 -11.95 -0.53
C PRO A 267 5.37 -13.22 -1.36
N PHE A 268 5.84 -13.24 -2.62
CA PHE A 268 5.64 -14.40 -3.51
C PHE A 268 6.47 -15.64 -3.16
N VAL A 269 7.45 -15.54 -2.24
CA VAL A 269 8.17 -16.73 -1.74
C VAL A 269 7.44 -17.43 -0.59
N SER A 270 6.25 -16.97 -0.21
CA SER A 270 5.45 -17.53 0.87
C SER A 270 4.95 -18.95 0.55
N LYS A 271 4.75 -19.74 1.59
CA LYS A 271 4.29 -21.14 1.50
C LYS A 271 2.82 -21.32 1.87
N ASN A 272 2.18 -20.27 2.36
CA ASN A 272 0.78 -20.26 2.71
C ASN A 272 0.26 -18.81 2.73
N ILE A 273 -1.05 -18.66 2.77
CA ILE A 273 -1.73 -17.36 2.70
C ILE A 273 -1.48 -16.51 3.94
N THR A 274 -1.41 -17.15 5.11
CA THR A 274 -1.05 -16.45 6.36
C THR A 274 0.34 -15.81 6.28
N GLU A 275 1.34 -16.54 5.76
CA GLU A 275 2.69 -16.03 5.54
C GLU A 275 2.73 -14.94 4.47
N PHE A 276 1.94 -15.10 3.38
CA PHE A 276 1.84 -14.09 2.33
C PHE A 276 1.41 -12.74 2.92
N TRP A 277 0.38 -12.69 3.74
CA TRP A 277 -0.12 -11.46 4.37
C TRP A 277 0.78 -10.91 5.49
N GLN A 278 1.71 -11.70 6.02
CA GLN A 278 2.78 -11.23 6.90
C GLN A 278 3.92 -10.54 6.11
N ARG A 279 3.95 -10.69 4.79
CA ARG A 279 4.97 -10.15 3.88
C ARG A 279 4.43 -9.12 2.90
N TRP A 280 3.12 -9.08 2.69
CA TRP A 280 2.40 -8.16 1.81
C TRP A 280 1.70 -7.09 2.63
N HIS A 281 1.91 -5.80 2.27
CA HIS A 281 1.25 -4.64 2.90
C HIS A 281 1.23 -4.73 4.44
N ILE A 282 2.41 -4.92 5.00
CA ILE A 282 2.63 -5.25 6.42
C ILE A 282 2.01 -4.19 7.33
N SER A 283 2.11 -2.91 6.95
CA SER A 283 1.57 -1.80 7.73
C SER A 283 0.04 -1.87 7.87
N LEU A 284 -0.69 -2.19 6.79
CA LEU A 284 -2.14 -2.39 6.82
C LEU A 284 -2.52 -3.63 7.64
N GLY A 285 -1.82 -4.76 7.42
CA GLY A 285 -2.04 -5.99 8.19
C GLY A 285 -1.82 -5.79 9.69
N THR A 286 -0.80 -5.03 10.04
CA THR A 286 -0.49 -4.67 11.43
C THR A 286 -1.54 -3.74 12.02
N PHE A 287 -2.05 -2.77 11.25
CA PHE A 287 -3.13 -1.89 11.68
C PHE A 287 -4.38 -2.71 12.03
N PHE A 288 -4.91 -3.52 11.12
CA PHE A 288 -6.11 -4.31 11.41
C PHE A 288 -5.90 -5.36 12.51
N ARG A 289 -4.70 -5.92 12.64
CA ARG A 289 -4.35 -6.82 13.73
C ARG A 289 -4.46 -6.13 15.09
N ASP A 290 -3.88 -4.93 15.23
CA ASP A 290 -3.70 -4.27 16.52
C ASP A 290 -4.95 -3.45 16.93
N TYR A 291 -5.72 -2.95 15.96
CA TYR A 291 -6.88 -2.09 16.21
C TYR A 291 -8.24 -2.78 15.97
N LEU A 292 -8.27 -4.02 15.42
CA LEU A 292 -9.52 -4.74 15.20
C LEU A 292 -9.45 -6.22 15.61
N LEU A 293 -8.41 -6.99 15.20
CA LEU A 293 -8.35 -8.43 15.47
C LEU A 293 -8.24 -8.77 16.96
N TYR A 294 -7.51 -7.97 17.72
CA TYR A 294 -7.25 -8.19 19.14
C TYR A 294 -8.15 -7.36 20.06
N VAL A 295 -8.94 -6.46 19.53
CA VAL A 295 -9.86 -5.62 20.30
C VAL A 295 -11.05 -6.44 20.76
N PRO A 296 -11.45 -6.37 22.05
CA PRO A 296 -12.67 -7.02 22.54
C PRO A 296 -13.92 -6.39 21.90
N ILE A 297 -14.81 -7.23 21.38
CA ILE A 297 -16.12 -6.81 20.87
C ILE A 297 -17.15 -7.19 21.93
N PHE A 298 -17.90 -6.20 22.42
CA PHE A 298 -18.81 -6.36 23.56
C PHE A 298 -18.14 -7.02 24.78
N GLY A 299 -16.94 -6.54 25.14
CA GLY A 299 -16.19 -6.99 26.32
C GLY A 299 -15.51 -8.36 26.19
N LYS A 300 -15.68 -9.07 25.07
CA LYS A 300 -15.07 -10.39 24.84
C LYS A 300 -14.38 -10.47 23.48
N ARG A 301 -13.21 -11.11 23.44
CA ARG A 301 -12.52 -11.40 22.18
C ARG A 301 -13.19 -12.58 21.47
N ARG A 302 -13.80 -12.31 20.32
CA ARG A 302 -14.53 -13.28 19.50
C ARG A 302 -13.69 -13.67 18.28
N LYS A 303 -12.84 -14.69 18.44
CA LYS A 303 -11.79 -15.11 17.46
C LYS A 303 -12.25 -15.13 15.99
N TYR A 304 -13.40 -15.75 15.71
CA TYR A 304 -13.91 -15.91 14.34
C TYR A 304 -14.59 -14.64 13.83
N LEU A 305 -15.37 -13.97 14.68
CA LEU A 305 -16.02 -12.71 14.33
C LEU A 305 -14.98 -11.62 14.06
N ASN A 306 -13.96 -11.50 14.91
CA ASN A 306 -12.88 -10.53 14.69
C ASN A 306 -12.11 -10.84 13.39
N LEU A 307 -11.87 -12.11 13.08
CA LEU A 307 -11.23 -12.50 11.82
C LEU A 307 -12.09 -12.12 10.61
N PHE A 308 -13.39 -12.42 10.65
CA PHE A 308 -14.35 -12.02 9.61
C PHE A 308 -14.35 -10.51 9.41
N LEU A 309 -14.48 -9.74 10.51
CA LEU A 309 -14.48 -8.27 10.45
C LEU A 309 -13.17 -7.70 9.89
N VAL A 310 -12.02 -8.25 10.27
CA VAL A 310 -10.73 -7.83 9.70
C VAL A 310 -10.73 -7.97 8.19
N TRP A 311 -11.13 -9.12 7.66
CA TRP A 311 -11.08 -9.36 6.22
C TRP A 311 -12.17 -8.63 5.45
N PHE A 312 -13.36 -8.52 6.03
CA PHE A 312 -14.43 -7.67 5.50
C PHE A 312 -13.98 -6.21 5.41
N CYS A 313 -13.46 -5.64 6.51
CA CYS A 313 -12.97 -4.27 6.55
C CYS A 313 -11.75 -4.06 5.65
N THR A 314 -10.86 -5.06 5.52
CA THR A 314 -9.71 -4.98 4.59
C THR A 314 -10.19 -4.87 3.14
N GLY A 315 -11.14 -5.70 2.74
CA GLY A 315 -11.75 -5.63 1.40
C GLY A 315 -12.49 -4.30 1.20
N PHE A 316 -13.38 -3.96 2.11
CA PHE A 316 -14.17 -2.74 2.06
C PHE A 316 -13.29 -1.46 2.02
N TRP A 317 -12.16 -1.44 2.74
CA TRP A 317 -11.20 -0.34 2.72
C TRP A 317 -10.58 -0.10 1.34
N HIS A 318 -10.36 -1.14 0.55
CA HIS A 318 -9.77 -1.01 -0.79
C HIS A 318 -10.70 -0.26 -1.75
N GLY A 319 -12.01 -0.39 -1.65
CA GLY A 319 -12.93 0.34 -2.54
C GLY A 319 -14.40 0.08 -2.26
N ALA A 320 -15.22 1.02 -2.72
CA ALA A 320 -16.67 0.95 -2.64
C ALA A 320 -17.24 0.10 -3.79
N ASN A 321 -16.91 -1.19 -3.81
CA ASN A 321 -17.33 -2.13 -4.85
C ASN A 321 -17.42 -3.57 -4.30
N TRP A 322 -18.32 -4.37 -4.83
CA TRP A 322 -18.55 -5.73 -4.37
C TRP A 322 -17.36 -6.67 -4.55
N ASN A 323 -16.60 -6.49 -5.64
CA ASN A 323 -15.40 -7.31 -5.89
C ASN A 323 -14.37 -7.20 -4.76
N TYR A 324 -14.19 -6.02 -4.15
CA TYR A 324 -13.26 -5.83 -3.03
C TYR A 324 -13.73 -6.53 -1.76
N ILE A 325 -15.05 -6.53 -1.50
CA ILE A 325 -15.64 -7.27 -0.39
C ILE A 325 -15.44 -8.78 -0.61
N ILE A 326 -15.75 -9.27 -1.82
CA ILE A 326 -15.52 -10.68 -2.21
C ILE A 326 -14.05 -11.05 -2.06
N TRP A 327 -13.13 -10.19 -2.51
CA TRP A 327 -11.69 -10.36 -2.38
C TRP A 327 -11.24 -10.49 -0.91
N GLY A 328 -11.72 -9.60 -0.05
CA GLY A 328 -11.41 -9.67 1.38
C GLY A 328 -11.91 -10.96 2.02
N LEU A 329 -13.16 -11.33 1.76
CA LEU A 329 -13.77 -12.57 2.28
C LEU A 329 -13.09 -13.82 1.71
N TYR A 330 -12.66 -13.80 0.46
CA TYR A 330 -11.88 -14.86 -0.18
C TYR A 330 -10.59 -15.15 0.63
N PHE A 331 -9.77 -14.15 0.89
CA PHE A 331 -8.56 -14.35 1.70
C PHE A 331 -8.86 -14.70 3.15
N GLY A 332 -9.91 -14.11 3.72
CA GLY A 332 -10.40 -14.47 5.05
C GLY A 332 -10.75 -15.93 5.19
N LEU A 333 -11.41 -16.51 4.16
CA LEU A 333 -11.75 -17.92 4.09
C LEU A 333 -10.50 -18.81 4.08
N PHE A 334 -9.51 -18.52 3.23
CA PHE A 334 -8.27 -19.33 3.18
C PHE A 334 -7.49 -19.26 4.49
N ILE A 335 -7.42 -18.10 5.13
CA ILE A 335 -6.78 -17.97 6.45
C ILE A 335 -7.56 -18.73 7.52
N LEU A 336 -8.88 -18.76 7.46
CA LEU A 336 -9.70 -19.57 8.35
C LEU A 336 -9.41 -21.07 8.14
N ILE A 337 -9.34 -21.53 6.89
CA ILE A 337 -8.98 -22.91 6.53
C ILE A 337 -7.59 -23.26 7.08
N GLU A 338 -6.57 -22.44 6.82
CA GLU A 338 -5.21 -22.65 7.32
C GLU A 338 -5.14 -22.73 8.85
N ARG A 339 -5.91 -21.86 9.55
CA ARG A 339 -6.02 -21.90 11.01
C ARG A 339 -6.70 -23.16 11.52
N THR A 340 -7.69 -23.67 10.80
CA THR A 340 -8.42 -24.92 11.16
C THR A 340 -7.53 -26.13 10.95
N ILE A 341 -6.81 -26.20 9.84
CA ILE A 341 -5.79 -27.23 9.57
C ILE A 341 -4.67 -27.20 10.61
N GLY A 342 -4.31 -25.99 11.03
CA GLY A 342 -3.27 -25.72 12.03
C GLY A 342 -1.86 -25.73 11.48
N ASN A 343 -1.01 -24.87 12.04
CA ASN A 343 0.36 -24.63 11.58
C ASN A 343 1.23 -25.92 11.51
N LYS A 344 1.02 -26.88 12.42
CA LYS A 344 1.78 -28.12 12.44
C LYS A 344 1.52 -28.96 11.18
N ASN A 345 0.28 -29.04 10.74
CA ASN A 345 -0.11 -29.80 9.55
C ASN A 345 0.26 -29.05 8.25
N MET A 346 0.09 -27.72 8.21
CA MET A 346 0.53 -26.90 7.09
C MET A 346 2.04 -27.06 6.82
N ARG A 347 2.86 -27.16 7.86
CA ARG A 347 4.32 -27.38 7.73
C ARG A 347 4.71 -28.74 7.19
N LYS A 348 3.81 -29.75 7.22
CA LYS A 348 4.05 -31.08 6.64
C LYS A 348 3.87 -31.10 5.13
N MET A 349 3.25 -30.08 4.54
CA MET A 349 3.04 -29.99 3.09
C MET A 349 4.40 -29.91 2.37
N PRO A 350 4.62 -30.70 1.30
CA PRO A 350 5.82 -30.59 0.49
C PRO A 350 6.00 -29.15 -0.02
N LYS A 351 7.23 -28.64 0.00
CA LYS A 351 7.51 -27.23 -0.33
C LYS A 351 6.94 -26.82 -1.69
N ALA A 352 7.08 -27.65 -2.72
CA ALA A 352 6.54 -27.38 -4.06
C ALA A 352 5.02 -27.22 -4.04
N VAL A 353 4.30 -28.14 -3.38
CA VAL A 353 2.83 -28.10 -3.24
C VAL A 353 2.40 -26.85 -2.47
N ALA A 354 3.11 -26.48 -1.40
CA ALA A 354 2.84 -25.29 -0.62
C ALA A 354 2.99 -24.00 -1.47
N HIS A 355 4.04 -23.90 -2.30
CA HIS A 355 4.21 -22.75 -3.20
C HIS A 355 3.16 -22.72 -4.30
N ILE A 356 2.80 -23.85 -4.92
CA ILE A 356 1.75 -23.93 -5.94
C ILE A 356 0.41 -23.49 -5.33
N TYR A 357 0.04 -24.03 -4.18
CA TYR A 357 -1.17 -23.65 -3.45
C TYR A 357 -1.21 -22.14 -3.20
N ASN A 358 -0.15 -21.61 -2.59
CA ASN A 358 -0.06 -20.17 -2.29
C ASN A 358 -0.16 -19.33 -3.56
N THR A 359 0.57 -19.70 -4.62
CA THR A 359 0.59 -18.94 -5.88
C THR A 359 -0.78 -18.92 -6.53
N ILE A 360 -1.45 -20.07 -6.65
CA ILE A 360 -2.80 -20.15 -7.26
C ILE A 360 -3.77 -19.26 -6.48
N VAL A 361 -3.84 -19.41 -5.15
CA VAL A 361 -4.77 -18.64 -4.32
C VAL A 361 -4.47 -17.15 -4.42
N VAL A 362 -3.21 -16.74 -4.36
CA VAL A 362 -2.82 -15.33 -4.45
C VAL A 362 -3.16 -14.75 -5.82
N VAL A 363 -2.80 -15.44 -6.90
CA VAL A 363 -3.02 -14.94 -8.28
C VAL A 363 -4.51 -14.84 -8.60
N VAL A 364 -5.32 -15.84 -8.23
CA VAL A 364 -6.79 -15.76 -8.38
C VAL A 364 -7.35 -14.59 -7.56
N GLY A 365 -6.86 -14.39 -6.33
CA GLY A 365 -7.21 -13.24 -5.51
C GLY A 365 -6.91 -11.91 -6.20
N PHE A 366 -5.78 -11.75 -6.89
CA PHE A 366 -5.49 -10.55 -7.67
C PHE A 366 -6.45 -10.37 -8.86
N GLY A 367 -6.89 -11.46 -9.50
CA GLY A 367 -7.92 -11.39 -10.54
C GLY A 367 -9.26 -10.90 -9.99
N ILE A 368 -9.70 -11.40 -8.81
CA ILE A 368 -10.90 -10.89 -8.13
C ILE A 368 -10.78 -9.40 -7.84
N PHE A 369 -9.59 -8.95 -7.46
CA PHE A 369 -9.31 -7.54 -7.18
C PHE A 369 -9.40 -6.66 -8.44
N TYR A 370 -8.96 -7.15 -9.58
CA TYR A 370 -8.92 -6.40 -10.85
C TYR A 370 -10.31 -6.05 -11.40
N PHE A 371 -11.22 -7.05 -11.45
CA PHE A 371 -12.50 -6.90 -12.11
C PHE A 371 -13.57 -6.36 -11.17
N THR A 372 -13.91 -5.07 -11.30
CA THR A 372 -14.99 -4.42 -10.53
C THR A 372 -16.38 -4.79 -11.03
N ASP A 373 -16.52 -5.10 -12.33
CA ASP A 373 -17.74 -5.65 -12.91
C ASP A 373 -17.84 -7.17 -12.61
N LEU A 374 -18.93 -7.57 -11.94
CA LEU A 374 -19.12 -8.96 -11.53
C LEU A 374 -19.35 -9.91 -12.70
N GLY A 375 -19.89 -9.43 -13.83
CA GLY A 375 -20.03 -10.20 -15.07
C GLY A 375 -18.67 -10.53 -15.68
N LYS A 376 -17.79 -9.51 -15.78
CA LYS A 376 -16.40 -9.72 -16.22
C LYS A 376 -15.62 -10.59 -15.25
N LEU A 377 -15.85 -10.45 -13.95
CA LEU A 377 -15.26 -11.34 -12.94
C LEU A 377 -15.68 -12.80 -13.16
N GLY A 378 -16.97 -13.03 -13.42
CA GLY A 378 -17.48 -14.38 -13.76
C GLY A 378 -16.82 -14.95 -15.03
N THR A 379 -16.70 -14.12 -16.09
CA THR A 379 -16.00 -14.50 -17.32
C THR A 379 -14.54 -14.85 -17.06
N PHE A 380 -13.83 -14.02 -16.30
CA PHE A 380 -12.45 -14.28 -15.91
C PHE A 380 -12.29 -15.62 -15.18
N LEU A 381 -13.11 -15.85 -14.16
CA LEU A 381 -13.06 -17.12 -13.40
C LEU A 381 -13.37 -18.33 -14.26
N GLY A 382 -14.35 -18.21 -15.18
CA GLY A 382 -14.67 -19.24 -16.15
C GLY A 382 -13.52 -19.54 -17.12
N ASN A 383 -12.84 -18.50 -17.61
CA ASN A 383 -11.70 -18.64 -18.50
C ASN A 383 -10.51 -19.36 -17.85
N LEU A 384 -10.25 -19.13 -16.56
CA LEU A 384 -9.16 -19.80 -15.84
C LEU A 384 -9.24 -21.33 -15.89
N VAL A 385 -10.45 -21.87 -16.00
CA VAL A 385 -10.72 -23.30 -15.98
C VAL A 385 -11.35 -23.83 -17.29
N GLY A 386 -11.45 -22.98 -18.32
CA GLY A 386 -11.98 -23.36 -19.63
C GLY A 386 -13.49 -23.60 -19.68
N LEU A 387 -14.26 -23.11 -18.70
CA LEU A 387 -15.72 -23.29 -18.62
C LEU A 387 -16.49 -22.47 -19.65
N ASN A 388 -15.90 -21.42 -20.20
CA ASN A 388 -16.54 -20.54 -21.19
C ASN A 388 -16.39 -21.04 -22.64
N GLY A 389 -15.85 -22.25 -22.86
CA GLY A 389 -15.58 -22.79 -24.19
C GLY A 389 -14.38 -22.16 -24.91
N ASN A 390 -13.60 -21.34 -24.20
CA ASN A 390 -12.39 -20.71 -24.72
C ASN A 390 -11.28 -21.73 -25.01
N SER A 391 -10.46 -21.45 -26.02
CA SER A 391 -9.33 -22.32 -26.39
C SER A 391 -8.30 -22.43 -25.24
N PHE A 392 -7.57 -23.52 -25.18
CA PHE A 392 -6.51 -23.68 -24.18
C PHE A 392 -5.38 -22.67 -24.41
N THR A 393 -4.99 -22.43 -25.68
CA THR A 393 -3.99 -21.44 -26.08
C THR A 393 -4.50 -20.61 -27.25
N ASP A 394 -3.99 -19.41 -27.42
CA ASP A 394 -4.24 -18.55 -28.58
C ASP A 394 -2.93 -17.93 -29.09
N LYS A 395 -2.91 -17.56 -30.38
CA LYS A 395 -1.72 -17.05 -31.07
C LYS A 395 -1.25 -15.71 -30.48
N ILE A 396 -2.19 -14.84 -30.12
CA ILE A 396 -1.87 -13.47 -29.63
C ILE A 396 -1.19 -13.56 -28.26
N SER A 397 -1.73 -14.36 -27.34
CA SER A 397 -1.14 -14.59 -26.03
C SER A 397 0.25 -15.21 -26.14
N MET A 398 0.42 -16.22 -26.99
CA MET A 398 1.72 -16.89 -27.20
C MET A 398 2.78 -15.93 -27.78
N GLN A 399 2.40 -15.08 -28.75
CA GLN A 399 3.28 -14.06 -29.30
C GLN A 399 3.68 -13.02 -28.25
N ASN A 400 2.72 -12.53 -27.47
CA ASN A 400 3.00 -11.58 -26.39
C ASN A 400 3.92 -12.18 -25.31
N MET A 401 3.67 -13.42 -24.88
CA MET A 401 4.54 -14.15 -23.93
C MET A 401 5.98 -14.26 -24.46
N THR A 402 6.14 -14.58 -25.72
CA THR A 402 7.46 -14.71 -26.35
C THR A 402 8.17 -13.35 -26.44
N ALA A 403 7.47 -12.33 -26.91
CA ALA A 403 8.03 -10.96 -27.03
C ALA A 403 8.45 -10.37 -25.69
N ASN A 404 7.72 -10.67 -24.61
CA ASN A 404 7.95 -10.13 -23.26
C ASN A 404 8.60 -11.15 -22.30
N ALA A 405 9.15 -12.26 -22.82
CA ALA A 405 9.72 -13.33 -21.99
C ALA A 405 10.82 -12.83 -21.05
N TRP A 406 11.70 -11.93 -21.54
CA TRP A 406 12.76 -11.35 -20.74
C TRP A 406 12.20 -10.55 -19.54
N LEU A 407 11.17 -9.72 -19.76
CA LEU A 407 10.52 -8.91 -18.72
C LEU A 407 9.87 -9.82 -17.68
N PHE A 408 9.17 -10.87 -18.13
CA PHE A 408 8.55 -11.85 -17.26
C PHE A 408 9.59 -12.56 -16.38
N ILE A 409 10.67 -13.08 -16.96
CA ILE A 409 11.75 -13.79 -16.24
C ILE A 409 12.41 -12.86 -15.21
N VAL A 410 12.79 -11.64 -15.63
CA VAL A 410 13.40 -10.65 -14.72
C VAL A 410 12.44 -10.33 -13.56
N SER A 411 11.15 -10.13 -13.85
CA SER A 411 10.15 -9.85 -12.83
C SER A 411 10.00 -11.00 -11.83
N VAL A 412 9.95 -12.25 -12.29
CA VAL A 412 9.91 -13.44 -11.42
C VAL A 412 11.16 -13.51 -10.53
N VAL A 413 12.35 -13.30 -11.08
CA VAL A 413 13.62 -13.30 -10.32
C VAL A 413 13.62 -12.19 -9.25
N LEU A 414 13.14 -10.99 -9.58
CA LEU A 414 13.11 -9.86 -8.65
C LEU A 414 11.96 -9.95 -7.62
N CYS A 415 10.98 -10.81 -7.83
CA CYS A 415 10.03 -11.21 -6.76
C CYS A 415 10.69 -12.05 -5.65
N MET A 416 11.89 -12.57 -5.87
CA MET A 416 12.68 -13.36 -4.92
C MET A 416 13.79 -12.50 -4.28
N PRO A 417 14.31 -12.86 -3.08
CA PRO A 417 15.36 -12.12 -2.38
C PRO A 417 16.76 -12.36 -2.99
N VAL A 418 16.89 -12.29 -4.33
CA VAL A 418 18.14 -12.60 -5.04
C VAL A 418 19.21 -11.52 -4.80
N ILE A 419 18.84 -10.24 -4.87
CA ILE A 419 19.76 -9.11 -4.64
C ILE A 419 20.34 -9.14 -3.21
N PRO A 420 19.53 -9.23 -2.14
CA PRO A 420 20.07 -9.36 -0.78
C PRO A 420 20.92 -10.60 -0.58
N ALA A 421 20.53 -11.73 -1.16
CA ALA A 421 21.32 -12.97 -1.08
C ALA A 421 22.69 -12.84 -1.74
N LEU A 422 22.74 -12.19 -2.94
CA LEU A 422 23.97 -11.90 -3.65
C LEU A 422 24.89 -10.96 -2.85
N LYS A 423 24.31 -9.87 -2.32
CA LYS A 423 25.03 -8.91 -1.47
C LYS A 423 25.66 -9.63 -0.27
N LYS A 424 24.87 -10.40 0.48
CA LYS A 424 25.38 -11.18 1.62
C LYS A 424 26.49 -12.16 1.24
N LYS A 425 26.38 -12.80 0.06
CA LYS A 425 27.42 -13.72 -0.44
C LYS A 425 28.72 -12.99 -0.81
N LEU A 426 28.65 -11.80 -1.39
CA LEU A 426 29.83 -10.98 -1.72
C LEU A 426 30.49 -10.45 -0.44
N GLU A 427 29.71 -9.96 0.50
CA GLU A 427 30.21 -9.49 1.80
C GLU A 427 30.87 -10.61 2.64
N SER A 428 30.31 -11.83 2.59
CA SER A 428 30.93 -12.99 3.26
C SER A 428 32.28 -13.42 2.65
N LYS A 429 32.61 -12.93 1.46
CA LYS A 429 33.91 -13.08 0.82
C LYS A 429 34.81 -11.86 1.00
N ASN A 430 34.47 -10.95 1.90
CA ASN A 430 35.19 -9.68 2.17
C ASN A 430 35.24 -8.74 0.95
N LEU A 431 34.32 -8.85 0.00
CA LEU A 431 34.27 -8.02 -1.19
C LEU A 431 33.42 -6.74 -0.97
N TYR A 432 33.61 -6.08 0.18
CA TYR A 432 32.80 -4.90 0.57
C TYR A 432 32.94 -3.74 -0.42
N LEU A 433 34.16 -3.45 -0.91
CA LEU A 433 34.36 -2.38 -1.89
C LEU A 433 33.64 -2.69 -3.20
N ALA A 434 33.78 -3.92 -3.71
CA ALA A 434 33.08 -4.34 -4.94
C ALA A 434 31.55 -4.27 -4.78
N THR A 435 31.04 -4.63 -3.59
CA THR A 435 29.61 -4.54 -3.29
C THR A 435 29.14 -3.09 -3.26
N SER A 436 29.91 -2.18 -2.63
CA SER A 436 29.59 -0.76 -2.56
C SER A 436 29.63 -0.07 -3.93
N VAL A 437 30.72 -0.30 -4.70
CA VAL A 437 30.86 0.23 -6.05
C VAL A 437 29.76 -0.32 -6.97
N GLY A 438 29.52 -1.63 -6.93
CA GLY A 438 28.45 -2.26 -7.71
C GLY A 438 27.06 -1.69 -7.38
N GLN A 439 26.76 -1.46 -6.11
CA GLN A 439 25.52 -0.83 -5.69
C GLN A 439 25.39 0.61 -6.20
N THR A 440 26.47 1.39 -6.15
CA THR A 440 26.48 2.77 -6.66
C THR A 440 26.25 2.81 -8.17
N VAL A 441 26.95 1.95 -8.93
CA VAL A 441 26.77 1.84 -10.39
C VAL A 441 25.33 1.44 -10.71
N LEU A 442 24.78 0.46 -10.00
CA LEU A 442 23.39 0.03 -10.17
C LEU A 442 22.40 1.16 -9.87
N ASN A 443 22.61 1.92 -8.80
CA ASN A 443 21.75 3.05 -8.45
C ASN A 443 21.75 4.12 -9.55
N VAL A 444 22.93 4.48 -10.06
CA VAL A 444 23.06 5.46 -11.16
C VAL A 444 22.38 4.94 -12.43
N ALA A 445 22.64 3.69 -12.81
CA ALA A 445 22.05 3.07 -14.00
C ALA A 445 20.51 3.00 -13.91
N VAL A 446 19.98 2.57 -12.78
CA VAL A 446 18.52 2.48 -12.56
C VAL A 446 17.89 3.87 -12.56
N PHE A 447 18.52 4.86 -11.91
CA PHE A 447 18.01 6.23 -11.88
C PHE A 447 18.01 6.85 -13.29
N ALA A 448 19.11 6.72 -14.04
CA ALA A 448 19.23 7.23 -15.41
C ALA A 448 18.22 6.57 -16.36
N LEU A 449 18.11 5.23 -16.32
CA LEU A 449 17.17 4.50 -17.16
C LEU A 449 15.71 4.86 -16.80
N SER A 450 15.39 4.96 -15.51
CA SER A 450 14.06 5.39 -15.08
C SER A 450 13.72 6.80 -15.55
N SER A 451 14.70 7.73 -15.50
CA SER A 451 14.52 9.09 -16.00
C SER A 451 14.26 9.12 -17.51
N ILE A 452 15.02 8.36 -18.29
CA ILE A 452 14.83 8.25 -19.75
C ILE A 452 13.42 7.70 -20.07
N LEU A 453 12.99 6.66 -19.38
CA LEU A 453 11.67 6.07 -19.58
C LEU A 453 10.54 7.02 -19.18
N LEU A 454 10.73 7.85 -18.16
CA LEU A 454 9.74 8.83 -17.72
C LEU A 454 9.56 10.00 -18.70
N VAL A 455 10.58 10.38 -19.48
CA VAL A 455 10.47 11.44 -20.51
C VAL A 455 9.38 11.09 -21.54
N ASN A 456 9.29 9.82 -21.91
CA ASN A 456 8.35 9.34 -22.93
C ASN A 456 7.13 8.63 -22.35
N ALA A 457 6.94 8.64 -21.03
CA ALA A 457 5.85 7.94 -20.38
C ALA A 457 4.52 8.67 -20.58
N THR A 458 3.72 8.24 -21.54
CA THR A 458 2.32 8.67 -21.71
C THR A 458 1.38 7.99 -20.71
N ASN A 459 1.78 6.86 -20.15
CA ASN A 459 1.05 6.09 -19.17
C ASN A 459 1.94 5.84 -17.94
N ASN A 460 1.61 6.51 -16.84
CA ASN A 460 2.30 6.32 -15.55
C ASN A 460 1.25 6.08 -14.47
N PRO A 461 0.44 5.00 -14.61
CA PRO A 461 -0.64 4.73 -13.68
C PRO A 461 -0.07 4.39 -12.31
N PHE A 462 -0.69 4.95 -11.27
CA PHE A 462 -0.47 4.50 -9.91
C PHE A 462 -1.75 3.81 -9.45
N ILE A 463 -1.68 2.50 -9.23
CA ILE A 463 -2.86 1.65 -8.99
C ILE A 463 -3.68 2.16 -7.80
N TYR A 464 -3.02 2.63 -6.75
CA TYR A 464 -3.67 3.14 -5.53
C TYR A 464 -4.43 4.47 -5.68
N TRP A 465 -4.30 5.16 -6.81
CA TRP A 465 -5.13 6.35 -7.09
C TRP A 465 -6.55 5.99 -7.52
N GLN A 466 -6.78 4.72 -7.81
CA GLN A 466 -8.08 4.22 -8.23
C GLN A 466 -8.94 3.72 -7.05
N PHE A 467 -8.39 3.72 -5.83
CA PHE A 467 -9.03 3.12 -4.64
C PHE A 467 -9.33 4.11 -3.53
#